data_4c348fca865676ca5ff9a6adcccba27c
#
_entry.id   4c348fca865676ca5ff9a6adcccba27c
#
_cell.length_a   1.000
_cell.length_b   1.000
_cell.length_c   1.000
_cell.angle_alpha   90.00
_cell.angle_beta   90.00
_cell.angle_gamma   90.00
#
_symmetry.space_group_name_H-M   'P 1'
#
loop_
_entity.id
_entity.type
_entity.pdbx_description
1 polymer ?
#
loop_
_entity_poly.entity_id
_entity_poly.type
_entity_poly.pdbx_seq_one_letter_code
_entity_poly.pdbx_strand_id
1 'polypeptide(L)'
;INPKEIRIIHQSPNISGAPLVYLRDLDPILKEKIKSVVLDAHNHIDVSGYGGHMERYVDPLDSHREYIESYLKSQWGWRTILGIVAFLIVYLLIIIDLEIDFSELLTNSFFYMKDVIGRMLPPDFSNFKSLMLSMLETVEIAMLGTLLAIVLSIPIALLSARNLAPNYPIYIVAKTITIFFRAIPEFIMAMILVIAIGFGAMPGVIALGFHTMGFLAKFYAESIEHVNEGPIQALESMGASKWQVVAFAVVPQIIPSFIGNNLYILDRNIRMATMLGIAGAGGIGYELQSAFRMFEYPRVAAIIIVIFMTIFIIDMLSSF
;
A
#
# COMPACT_ATOMS: atom_id res chain seq x y z
N ILE A 1 -24.28 19.48 -29.80
CA ILE A 1 -24.49 18.02 -29.93
C ILE A 1 -24.21 17.40 -28.57
N ASN A 2 -25.18 16.68 -28.02
CA ASN A 2 -25.02 16.05 -26.70
C ASN A 2 -24.04 14.86 -26.83
N PRO A 3 -22.97 14.80 -26.04
CA PRO A 3 -21.99 13.69 -26.11
C PRO A 3 -22.59 12.29 -25.93
N LYS A 4 -23.76 12.19 -25.29
CA LYS A 4 -24.48 10.91 -25.11
C LYS A 4 -25.17 10.39 -26.38
N GLU A 5 -25.30 11.23 -27.39
CA GLU A 5 -25.92 10.88 -28.68
C GLU A 5 -24.90 10.48 -29.74
N ILE A 6 -23.59 10.59 -29.44
CA ILE A 6 -22.50 10.27 -30.35
C ILE A 6 -21.92 8.92 -29.99
N ARG A 7 -21.80 8.04 -30.99
CA ARG A 7 -21.15 6.74 -30.85
C ARG A 7 -19.87 6.73 -31.71
N ILE A 8 -18.73 6.43 -31.08
CA ILE A 8 -17.47 6.20 -31.81
C ILE A 8 -17.57 4.87 -32.55
N ILE A 9 -17.45 4.91 -33.88
CA ILE A 9 -17.53 3.72 -34.75
C ILE A 9 -16.19 2.98 -34.74
N HIS A 10 -15.08 3.72 -34.71
CA HIS A 10 -13.74 3.15 -34.72
C HIS A 10 -12.71 4.15 -34.17
N GLN A 11 -11.80 3.68 -33.36
CA GLN A 11 -10.62 4.41 -32.92
C GLN A 11 -9.40 3.50 -33.12
N SER A 12 -8.61 3.78 -34.15
CA SER A 12 -7.37 3.05 -34.41
C SER A 12 -6.22 3.63 -33.59
N PRO A 13 -5.43 2.83 -32.88
CA PRO A 13 -4.25 3.31 -32.16
C PRO A 13 -3.12 3.76 -33.10
N ASN A 14 -3.16 3.41 -34.39
CA ASN A 14 -2.08 3.67 -35.36
C ASN A 14 -2.39 4.78 -36.37
N ILE A 15 -3.55 5.43 -36.29
CA ILE A 15 -3.93 6.51 -37.24
C ILE A 15 -4.27 7.76 -36.42
N SER A 16 -3.53 8.83 -36.64
CA SER A 16 -3.80 10.17 -36.07
C SER A 16 -4.98 10.88 -36.76
N GLY A 17 -6.02 10.15 -37.15
CA GLY A 17 -7.22 10.66 -37.79
C GLY A 17 -8.40 10.76 -36.82
N ALA A 18 -9.33 11.68 -37.08
CA ALA A 18 -10.53 11.81 -36.29
C ALA A 18 -11.41 10.55 -36.43
N PRO A 19 -11.97 10.02 -35.31
CA PRO A 19 -12.88 8.88 -35.39
C PRO A 19 -14.13 9.24 -36.20
N LEU A 20 -14.56 8.34 -37.05
CA LEU A 20 -15.84 8.49 -37.75
C LEU A 20 -16.98 8.20 -36.77
N VAL A 21 -17.85 9.18 -36.58
CA VAL A 21 -18.98 9.11 -35.66
C VAL A 21 -20.30 9.37 -36.41
N TYR A 22 -21.38 8.74 -35.96
CA TYR A 22 -22.71 9.00 -36.47
C TYR A 22 -23.72 9.13 -35.30
N LEU A 23 -24.84 9.79 -35.56
CA LEU A 23 -25.90 9.96 -34.55
C LEU A 23 -26.51 8.61 -34.16
N ARG A 24 -26.75 8.41 -32.85
CA ARG A 24 -27.28 7.14 -32.34
C ARG A 24 -28.64 6.76 -32.91
N ASP A 25 -29.49 7.78 -33.13
CA ASP A 25 -30.88 7.60 -33.58
C ASP A 25 -31.06 7.71 -35.12
N LEU A 26 -29.98 7.50 -35.85
CA LEU A 26 -30.04 7.45 -37.32
C LEU A 26 -30.86 6.21 -37.80
N ASP A 27 -31.63 6.38 -38.88
CA ASP A 27 -32.36 5.28 -39.51
C ASP A 27 -31.47 4.06 -39.78
N PRO A 28 -31.88 2.82 -39.43
CA PRO A 28 -31.07 1.62 -39.61
C PRO A 28 -30.59 1.40 -41.02
N ILE A 29 -31.44 1.72 -42.04
CA ILE A 29 -31.10 1.58 -43.47
C ILE A 29 -29.99 2.59 -43.83
N LEU A 30 -30.07 3.80 -43.29
CA LEU A 30 -29.10 4.84 -43.56
C LEU A 30 -27.77 4.53 -42.85
N LYS A 31 -27.80 3.92 -41.65
CA LYS A 31 -26.60 3.43 -40.94
C LYS A 31 -25.84 2.40 -41.76
N GLU A 32 -26.54 1.38 -42.29
CA GLU A 32 -25.91 0.34 -43.10
C GLU A 32 -25.34 0.91 -44.38
N LYS A 33 -26.02 1.87 -45.03
CA LYS A 33 -25.53 2.53 -46.24
C LYS A 33 -24.30 3.41 -45.96
N ILE A 34 -24.27 4.17 -44.88
CA ILE A 34 -23.09 4.91 -44.46
C ILE A 34 -21.94 3.96 -44.13
N LYS A 35 -22.20 2.89 -43.38
CA LYS A 35 -21.22 1.87 -43.03
C LYS A 35 -20.58 1.23 -44.31
N SER A 36 -21.39 0.83 -45.27
CA SER A 36 -20.90 0.23 -46.53
C SER A 36 -20.02 1.21 -47.32
N VAL A 37 -20.42 2.48 -47.42
CA VAL A 37 -19.65 3.51 -48.13
C VAL A 37 -18.33 3.80 -47.44
N VAL A 38 -18.34 3.87 -46.09
CA VAL A 38 -17.12 4.11 -45.29
C VAL A 38 -16.14 2.93 -45.38
N LEU A 39 -16.65 1.70 -45.31
CA LEU A 39 -15.82 0.49 -45.42
C LEU A 39 -15.20 0.34 -46.82
N ASP A 40 -15.86 0.85 -47.86
CA ASP A 40 -15.38 0.82 -49.26
C ASP A 40 -14.59 2.09 -49.65
N ALA A 41 -14.54 3.10 -48.80
CA ALA A 41 -13.92 4.39 -49.11
C ALA A 41 -12.43 4.28 -49.50
N HIS A 42 -11.71 3.30 -48.95
CA HIS A 42 -10.30 3.05 -49.27
C HIS A 42 -10.05 2.69 -50.72
N ASN A 43 -11.07 2.19 -51.44
CA ASN A 43 -11.00 1.86 -52.87
C ASN A 43 -11.23 3.09 -53.79
N HIS A 44 -11.79 4.18 -53.25
CA HIS A 44 -12.26 5.32 -54.02
C HIS A 44 -11.58 6.65 -53.67
N ILE A 45 -10.85 6.74 -52.57
CA ILE A 45 -10.24 7.95 -52.04
C ILE A 45 -8.72 7.76 -51.93
N ASP A 46 -7.98 8.52 -52.70
CA ASP A 46 -6.52 8.59 -52.53
C ASP A 46 -6.17 9.53 -51.36
N VAL A 47 -5.64 8.99 -50.29
CA VAL A 47 -5.29 9.72 -49.05
C VAL A 47 -3.79 10.01 -48.95
N SER A 48 -3.06 9.89 -50.05
CA SER A 48 -1.60 10.07 -50.12
C SER A 48 -1.10 11.46 -49.66
N GLY A 49 -2.00 12.45 -49.61
CA GLY A 49 -1.67 13.82 -49.21
C GLY A 49 -1.44 14.06 -47.71
N TYR A 50 -1.78 13.11 -46.82
CA TYR A 50 -1.68 13.26 -45.36
C TYR A 50 -0.61 12.38 -44.69
N GLY A 51 0.32 11.82 -45.46
CA GLY A 51 1.49 11.12 -44.89
C GLY A 51 1.23 9.72 -44.34
N GLY A 52 0.06 9.13 -44.57
CA GLY A 52 -0.29 7.77 -44.13
C GLY A 52 -0.84 6.91 -45.30
N HIS A 53 -0.47 5.63 -45.33
CA HIS A 53 -1.15 4.64 -46.17
C HIS A 53 -2.38 4.12 -45.44
N MET A 54 -3.57 4.29 -46.06
CA MET A 54 -4.79 3.69 -45.55
C MET A 54 -4.95 2.33 -46.25
N GLU A 55 -4.76 1.23 -45.52
CA GLU A 55 -4.89 -0.11 -46.10
C GLU A 55 -6.36 -0.49 -46.31
N ARG A 56 -7.21 -0.28 -45.33
CA ARG A 56 -8.68 -0.49 -45.42
C ARG A 56 -9.39 0.02 -44.15
N TYR A 57 -10.69 0.33 -44.29
CA TYR A 57 -11.59 0.43 -43.14
C TYR A 57 -12.11 -0.96 -42.75
N VAL A 58 -12.14 -1.30 -41.50
CA VAL A 58 -12.63 -2.59 -40.99
C VAL A 58 -13.78 -2.35 -40.01
N ASP A 59 -14.71 -3.30 -39.93
CA ASP A 59 -15.79 -3.25 -38.97
C ASP A 59 -15.17 -3.25 -37.53
N PRO A 60 -15.61 -2.35 -36.65
CA PRO A 60 -15.09 -2.27 -35.27
C PRO A 60 -15.20 -3.59 -34.51
N LEU A 61 -16.22 -4.41 -34.79
CA LEU A 61 -16.39 -5.73 -34.20
C LEU A 61 -15.33 -6.72 -34.66
N ASP A 62 -14.98 -6.70 -35.95
CA ASP A 62 -13.98 -7.60 -36.51
C ASP A 62 -12.56 -7.16 -36.14
N SER A 63 -12.29 -5.86 -36.14
CA SER A 63 -11.00 -5.31 -35.67
C SER A 63 -10.75 -5.56 -34.17
N HIS A 64 -11.80 -5.50 -33.34
CA HIS A 64 -11.69 -5.83 -31.92
C HIS A 64 -11.41 -7.33 -31.70
N ARG A 65 -12.06 -8.19 -32.49
CA ARG A 65 -11.84 -9.64 -32.43
C ARG A 65 -10.42 -9.99 -32.87
N GLU A 66 -9.97 -9.46 -34.02
CA GLU A 66 -8.60 -9.64 -34.53
C GLU A 66 -7.54 -9.11 -33.57
N TYR A 67 -7.78 -7.94 -32.94
CA TYR A 67 -6.91 -7.36 -31.91
C TYR A 67 -6.86 -8.22 -30.64
N ILE A 68 -8.01 -8.67 -30.13
CA ILE A 68 -8.07 -9.54 -28.97
C ILE A 68 -7.40 -10.88 -29.26
N GLU A 69 -7.66 -11.49 -30.42
CA GLU A 69 -7.01 -12.74 -30.82
C GLU A 69 -5.50 -12.58 -31.01
N SER A 70 -5.04 -11.48 -31.62
CA SER A 70 -3.61 -11.19 -31.77
C SER A 70 -2.95 -10.89 -30.42
N TYR A 71 -3.63 -10.17 -29.53
CA TYR A 71 -3.17 -9.85 -28.19
C TYR A 71 -3.08 -11.11 -27.32
N LEU A 72 -4.10 -11.95 -27.33
CA LEU A 72 -4.10 -13.24 -26.62
C LEU A 72 -3.03 -14.19 -27.18
N LYS A 73 -2.87 -14.25 -28.50
CA LYS A 73 -1.87 -15.07 -29.17
C LYS A 73 -0.42 -14.59 -28.91
N SER A 74 -0.22 -13.27 -28.74
CA SER A 74 1.08 -12.68 -28.44
C SER A 74 1.48 -12.79 -26.97
N GLN A 75 0.52 -12.72 -26.06
CA GLN A 75 0.76 -12.73 -24.61
C GLN A 75 1.02 -14.15 -24.05
N TRP A 76 0.42 -15.19 -24.66
CA TRP A 76 0.54 -16.57 -24.19
C TRP A 76 1.48 -17.41 -25.07
N GLY A 77 2.65 -16.87 -25.40
CA GLY A 77 3.69 -17.63 -26.07
C GLY A 77 4.17 -18.81 -25.19
N TRP A 78 4.76 -19.84 -25.82
CA TRP A 78 5.30 -21.01 -25.12
C TRP A 78 6.22 -20.65 -23.93
N ARG A 79 6.89 -19.50 -23.98
CA ARG A 79 7.72 -18.96 -22.87
C ARG A 79 6.93 -18.62 -21.62
N THR A 80 5.73 -18.05 -21.81
CA THR A 80 4.82 -17.72 -20.70
C THR A 80 4.27 -18.98 -20.06
N ILE A 81 3.88 -19.96 -20.89
CA ILE A 81 3.42 -21.26 -20.40
C ILE A 81 4.55 -21.98 -19.65
N LEU A 82 5.77 -21.99 -20.18
CA LEU A 82 6.94 -22.53 -19.49
C LEU A 82 7.21 -21.81 -18.18
N GLY A 83 7.10 -20.50 -18.14
CA GLY A 83 7.24 -19.71 -16.90
C GLY A 83 6.23 -20.10 -15.85
N ILE A 84 4.95 -20.25 -16.22
CA ILE A 84 3.88 -20.68 -15.33
C ILE A 84 4.13 -22.11 -14.84
N VAL A 85 4.50 -23.03 -15.75
CA VAL A 85 4.80 -24.41 -15.40
C VAL A 85 6.00 -24.50 -14.45
N ALA A 86 7.06 -23.76 -14.74
CA ALA A 86 8.24 -23.69 -13.86
C ALA A 86 7.87 -23.12 -12.48
N PHE A 87 7.07 -22.06 -12.44
CA PHE A 87 6.58 -21.50 -11.17
C PHE A 87 5.76 -22.52 -10.37
N LEU A 88 4.83 -23.24 -11.02
CA LEU A 88 4.01 -24.26 -10.38
C LEU A 88 4.87 -25.44 -9.88
N ILE A 89 5.89 -25.86 -10.64
CA ILE A 89 6.84 -26.91 -10.21
C ILE A 89 7.60 -26.45 -8.97
N VAL A 90 8.15 -25.22 -8.97
CA VAL A 90 8.84 -24.68 -7.79
C VAL A 90 7.92 -24.64 -6.60
N TYR A 91 6.67 -24.18 -6.78
CA TYR A 91 5.67 -24.13 -5.71
C TYR A 91 5.34 -25.53 -5.16
N LEU A 92 5.20 -26.53 -6.05
CA LEU A 92 4.97 -27.92 -5.67
C LEU A 92 6.17 -28.50 -4.88
N LEU A 93 7.41 -28.23 -5.33
CA LEU A 93 8.62 -28.67 -4.63
C LEU A 93 8.70 -28.05 -3.22
N ILE A 94 8.32 -26.78 -3.05
CA ILE A 94 8.26 -26.11 -1.74
C ILE A 94 7.23 -26.78 -0.84
N ILE A 95 6.04 -27.15 -1.36
CA ILE A 95 5.01 -27.87 -0.59
C ILE A 95 5.52 -29.23 -0.12
N ILE A 96 6.23 -29.96 -0.99
CA ILE A 96 6.82 -31.26 -0.66
C ILE A 96 7.94 -31.11 0.37
N ASP A 97 8.82 -30.11 0.20
CA ASP A 97 9.95 -29.85 1.12
C ASP A 97 9.47 -29.43 2.52
N LEU A 98 8.35 -28.69 2.60
CA LEU A 98 7.72 -28.30 3.87
C LEU A 98 6.91 -29.42 4.52
N GLU A 99 6.83 -30.61 3.92
CA GLU A 99 6.07 -31.77 4.43
C GLU A 99 4.63 -31.40 4.81
N ILE A 100 3.97 -30.53 4.02
CA ILE A 100 2.60 -30.08 4.30
C ILE A 100 1.62 -31.22 4.06
N ASP A 101 1.09 -31.79 5.13
CA ASP A 101 0.04 -32.80 5.06
C ASP A 101 -1.34 -32.14 4.99
N PHE A 102 -1.83 -31.98 3.76
CA PHE A 102 -3.16 -31.42 3.51
C PHE A 102 -4.30 -32.29 4.08
N SER A 103 -4.09 -33.60 4.23
CA SER A 103 -5.10 -34.48 4.77
C SER A 103 -5.28 -34.27 6.28
N GLU A 104 -4.18 -34.09 7.00
CA GLU A 104 -4.16 -33.72 8.40
C GLU A 104 -4.73 -32.31 8.63
N LEU A 105 -4.36 -31.36 7.78
CA LEU A 105 -4.86 -29.99 7.84
C LEU A 105 -6.39 -29.93 7.68
N LEU A 106 -6.97 -30.68 6.75
CA LEU A 106 -8.41 -30.66 6.49
C LEU A 106 -9.21 -31.46 7.51
N THR A 107 -8.66 -32.56 8.05
CA THR A 107 -9.40 -33.46 8.93
C THR A 107 -9.27 -33.08 10.41
N ASN A 108 -8.05 -32.83 10.86
CA ASN A 108 -7.77 -32.66 12.28
C ASN A 108 -7.78 -31.17 12.72
N SER A 109 -7.36 -30.24 11.83
CA SER A 109 -7.29 -28.83 12.21
C SER A 109 -8.65 -28.23 12.57
N PHE A 110 -9.72 -28.65 11.87
CA PHE A 110 -11.06 -28.19 12.19
C PHE A 110 -11.51 -28.67 13.57
N PHE A 111 -11.18 -29.93 13.92
CA PHE A 111 -11.49 -30.50 15.23
C PHE A 111 -10.72 -29.76 16.34
N TYR A 112 -9.41 -29.57 16.18
CA TYR A 112 -8.58 -28.86 17.16
C TYR A 112 -9.00 -27.40 17.30
N MET A 113 -9.32 -26.72 16.21
CA MET A 113 -9.81 -25.32 16.24
C MET A 113 -11.14 -25.22 17.00
N LYS A 114 -12.07 -26.15 16.79
CA LYS A 114 -13.33 -26.23 17.54
C LYS A 114 -13.10 -26.44 19.04
N ASP A 115 -12.17 -27.32 19.43
CA ASP A 115 -11.81 -27.56 20.81
C ASP A 115 -11.21 -26.31 21.48
N VAL A 116 -10.25 -25.66 20.83
CA VAL A 116 -9.64 -24.41 21.34
C VAL A 116 -10.68 -23.31 21.49
N ILE A 117 -11.53 -23.07 20.47
CA ILE A 117 -12.61 -22.10 20.55
C ILE A 117 -13.59 -22.46 21.67
N GLY A 118 -13.91 -23.74 21.85
CA GLY A 118 -14.77 -24.21 22.94
C GLY A 118 -14.20 -23.91 24.34
N ARG A 119 -12.89 -24.03 24.52
CA ARG A 119 -12.18 -23.65 25.76
C ARG A 119 -12.08 -22.15 25.97
N MET A 120 -12.13 -21.35 24.90
CA MET A 120 -12.12 -19.89 24.96
C MET A 120 -13.47 -19.29 25.39
N LEU A 121 -14.54 -20.09 25.35
CA LEU A 121 -15.90 -19.63 25.64
C LEU A 121 -16.42 -20.18 26.98
N PRO A 122 -17.11 -19.35 27.80
CA PRO A 122 -17.34 -17.92 27.64
C PRO A 122 -16.08 -17.08 27.95
N PRO A 123 -15.88 -15.92 27.31
CA PRO A 123 -14.77 -15.02 27.61
C PRO A 123 -14.83 -14.50 29.06
N ASP A 124 -13.67 -14.49 29.74
CA ASP A 124 -13.57 -14.03 31.12
C ASP A 124 -13.21 -12.55 31.20
N PHE A 125 -14.20 -11.72 31.53
CA PHE A 125 -14.05 -10.28 31.77
C PHE A 125 -13.98 -9.93 33.28
N SER A 126 -13.72 -10.87 34.19
CA SER A 126 -13.69 -10.62 35.62
C SER A 126 -12.77 -9.47 36.03
N ASN A 127 -11.66 -9.29 35.33
CA ASN A 127 -10.68 -8.22 35.55
C ASN A 127 -10.71 -7.16 34.43
N PHE A 128 -11.89 -6.78 33.93
CA PHE A 128 -12.04 -5.84 32.81
C PHE A 128 -11.28 -4.51 33.00
N LYS A 129 -11.25 -3.98 34.21
CA LYS A 129 -10.50 -2.76 34.53
C LYS A 129 -8.99 -2.92 34.25
N SER A 130 -8.41 -4.05 34.64
CA SER A 130 -6.98 -4.34 34.37
C SER A 130 -6.73 -4.43 32.88
N LEU A 131 -7.60 -5.11 32.12
CA LEU A 131 -7.48 -5.24 30.66
C LEU A 131 -7.52 -3.86 29.98
N MET A 132 -8.42 -2.97 30.42
CA MET A 132 -8.50 -1.62 29.90
C MET A 132 -7.25 -0.78 30.21
N LEU A 133 -6.68 -0.92 31.40
CA LEU A 133 -5.45 -0.23 31.76
C LEU A 133 -4.26 -0.74 30.92
N SER A 134 -4.14 -2.04 30.73
CA SER A 134 -3.09 -2.61 29.86
C SER A 134 -3.28 -2.23 28.39
N MET A 135 -4.53 -2.10 27.94
CA MET A 135 -4.81 -1.60 26.59
C MET A 135 -4.45 -0.12 26.45
N LEU A 136 -4.77 0.70 27.47
CA LEU A 136 -4.38 2.11 27.49
C LEU A 136 -2.86 2.26 27.46
N GLU A 137 -2.12 1.50 28.25
CA GLU A 137 -0.65 1.45 28.21
C GLU A 137 -0.14 1.12 26.80
N THR A 138 -0.78 0.19 26.08
CA THR A 138 -0.43 -0.13 24.70
C THR A 138 -0.61 1.06 23.76
N VAL A 139 -1.70 1.81 23.90
CA VAL A 139 -1.95 3.02 23.12
C VAL A 139 -0.93 4.11 23.46
N GLU A 140 -0.59 4.29 24.75
CA GLU A 140 0.42 5.23 25.20
C GLU A 140 1.81 4.90 24.63
N ILE A 141 2.20 3.63 24.62
CA ILE A 141 3.45 3.16 23.97
C ILE A 141 3.45 3.52 22.49
N ALA A 142 2.36 3.26 21.79
CA ALA A 142 2.23 3.58 20.36
C ALA A 142 2.30 5.08 20.09
N MET A 143 1.62 5.89 20.91
CA MET A 143 1.64 7.37 20.79
C MET A 143 3.02 7.94 21.03
N LEU A 144 3.69 7.55 22.14
CA LEU A 144 5.03 8.01 22.47
C LEU A 144 6.07 7.54 21.45
N GLY A 145 5.98 6.28 21.00
CA GLY A 145 6.84 5.74 19.94
C GLY A 145 6.66 6.48 18.61
N THR A 146 5.41 6.81 18.25
CA THR A 146 5.13 7.62 17.05
C THR A 146 5.66 9.04 17.20
N LEU A 147 5.46 9.68 18.34
CA LEU A 147 5.99 11.02 18.59
C LEU A 147 7.52 11.05 18.51
N LEU A 148 8.20 10.08 19.10
CA LEU A 148 9.65 9.93 19.01
C LEU A 148 10.09 9.76 17.55
N ALA A 149 9.37 8.92 16.79
CA ALA A 149 9.64 8.70 15.38
C ALA A 149 9.47 9.98 14.55
N ILE A 150 8.42 10.77 14.78
CA ILE A 150 8.18 12.05 14.09
C ILE A 150 9.36 13.00 14.33
N VAL A 151 9.76 13.18 15.59
CA VAL A 151 10.86 14.09 15.95
C VAL A 151 12.18 13.67 15.28
N LEU A 152 12.49 12.39 15.31
CA LEU A 152 13.74 11.87 14.72
C LEU A 152 13.70 11.82 13.18
N SER A 153 12.53 11.61 12.58
CA SER A 153 12.40 11.49 11.13
C SER A 153 12.54 12.81 10.37
N ILE A 154 12.13 13.94 10.97
CA ILE A 154 12.19 15.25 10.30
C ILE A 154 13.61 15.60 9.84
N PRO A 155 14.66 15.62 10.69
CA PRO A 155 16.01 15.95 10.23
C PRO A 155 16.54 14.92 9.21
N ILE A 156 16.24 13.64 9.40
CA ILE A 156 16.69 12.59 8.49
C ILE A 156 16.01 12.73 7.13
N ALA A 157 14.71 13.07 7.10
CA ALA A 157 13.97 13.30 5.85
C ALA A 157 14.55 14.45 5.03
N LEU A 158 14.83 15.58 5.68
CA LEU A 158 15.45 16.73 5.01
C LEU A 158 16.81 16.41 4.40
N LEU A 159 17.60 15.56 5.07
CA LEU A 159 18.92 15.13 4.58
C LEU A 159 18.83 14.00 3.55
N SER A 160 17.74 13.21 3.54
CA SER A 160 17.51 12.10 2.62
C SER A 160 16.63 12.47 1.41
N ALA A 161 16.15 13.71 1.30
CA ALA A 161 15.49 14.24 0.11
C ALA A 161 16.51 14.79 -0.87
N ARG A 162 16.50 14.31 -2.12
CA ARG A 162 17.51 14.67 -3.16
C ARG A 162 17.59 16.16 -3.43
N ASN A 163 16.45 16.85 -3.42
CA ASN A 163 16.32 18.27 -3.73
C ASN A 163 16.75 19.19 -2.57
N LEU A 164 16.81 18.70 -1.34
CA LEU A 164 17.19 19.50 -0.16
C LEU A 164 18.53 19.11 0.46
N ALA A 165 19.04 17.91 0.18
CA ALA A 165 20.30 17.43 0.73
C ALA A 165 21.46 18.38 0.39
N PRO A 166 22.32 18.74 1.36
CA PRO A 166 23.44 19.67 1.13
C PRO A 166 24.44 19.17 0.10
N ASN A 167 24.71 17.85 0.10
CA ASN A 167 25.60 17.18 -0.83
C ASN A 167 25.28 15.67 -0.93
N TYR A 168 25.81 15.03 -1.97
CA TYR A 168 25.53 13.61 -2.24
C TYR A 168 25.98 12.64 -1.14
N PRO A 169 27.17 12.78 -0.50
CA PRO A 169 27.53 11.94 0.63
C PRO A 169 26.55 12.00 1.80
N ILE A 170 26.08 13.17 2.21
CA ILE A 170 25.11 13.34 3.29
C ILE A 170 23.76 12.66 2.92
N TYR A 171 23.32 12.85 1.68
CA TYR A 171 22.14 12.15 1.16
C TYR A 171 22.26 10.64 1.30
N ILE A 172 23.38 10.04 0.87
CA ILE A 172 23.61 8.61 0.97
C ILE A 172 23.61 8.12 2.42
N VAL A 173 24.31 8.83 3.31
CA VAL A 173 24.35 8.47 4.74
C VAL A 173 22.93 8.51 5.35
N ALA A 174 22.18 9.59 5.15
CA ALA A 174 20.82 9.72 5.66
C ALA A 174 19.89 8.62 5.11
N LYS A 175 19.99 8.33 3.82
CA LYS A 175 19.23 7.26 3.17
C LYS A 175 19.61 5.87 3.72
N THR A 176 20.90 5.63 3.97
CA THR A 176 21.37 4.38 4.56
C THR A 176 20.86 4.20 5.98
N ILE A 177 20.83 5.26 6.80
CA ILE A 177 20.23 5.25 8.14
C ILE A 177 18.74 4.85 8.05
N THR A 178 18.01 5.47 7.13
CA THR A 178 16.59 5.17 6.89
C THR A 178 16.39 3.70 6.54
N ILE A 179 17.22 3.14 5.64
CA ILE A 179 17.16 1.73 5.24
C ILE A 179 17.51 0.81 6.41
N PHE A 180 18.55 1.14 7.17
CA PHE A 180 19.01 0.34 8.30
C PHE A 180 17.92 0.13 9.35
N PHE A 181 17.27 1.21 9.81
CA PHE A 181 16.23 1.09 10.82
C PHE A 181 14.96 0.39 10.32
N ARG A 182 14.69 0.42 9.04
CA ARG A 182 13.58 -0.33 8.41
C ARG A 182 13.90 -1.81 8.17
N ALA A 183 15.18 -2.14 8.02
CA ALA A 183 15.59 -3.53 7.77
C ALA A 183 15.51 -4.40 9.03
N ILE A 184 15.60 -3.80 10.22
CA ILE A 184 15.51 -4.52 11.49
C ILE A 184 14.03 -4.65 11.86
N PRO A 185 13.47 -5.88 11.98
CA PRO A 185 12.12 -6.06 12.47
C PRO A 185 11.95 -5.44 13.85
N GLU A 186 10.86 -4.69 14.05
CA GLU A 186 10.56 -3.99 15.31
C GLU A 186 10.53 -4.92 16.53
N PHE A 187 10.03 -6.15 16.33
CA PHE A 187 9.98 -7.17 17.39
C PHE A 187 11.39 -7.56 17.89
N ILE A 188 12.33 -7.76 16.96
CA ILE A 188 13.73 -8.07 17.32
C ILE A 188 14.37 -6.89 18.06
N MET A 189 14.12 -5.67 17.60
CA MET A 189 14.61 -4.46 18.26
C MET A 189 14.06 -4.35 19.69
N ALA A 190 12.75 -4.61 19.87
CA ALA A 190 12.13 -4.62 21.20
C ALA A 190 12.74 -5.68 22.12
N MET A 191 12.97 -6.91 21.62
CA MET A 191 13.61 -7.97 22.41
C MET A 191 15.01 -7.58 22.89
N ILE A 192 15.83 -7.02 21.99
CA ILE A 192 17.18 -6.55 22.35
C ILE A 192 17.10 -5.46 23.43
N LEU A 193 16.17 -4.51 23.29
CA LEU A 193 15.97 -3.44 24.25
C LEU A 193 15.43 -3.94 25.59
N VAL A 194 14.51 -4.91 25.58
CA VAL A 194 14.01 -5.56 26.82
C VAL A 194 15.16 -6.23 27.57
N ILE A 195 16.08 -6.90 26.86
CA ILE A 195 17.27 -7.51 27.48
C ILE A 195 18.21 -6.43 28.04
N ALA A 196 18.37 -5.31 27.34
CA ALA A 196 19.32 -4.26 27.70
C ALA A 196 18.84 -3.36 28.84
N ILE A 197 17.56 -2.99 28.89
CA ILE A 197 17.01 -1.98 29.83
C ILE A 197 15.89 -2.53 30.72
N GLY A 198 15.48 -3.80 30.53
CA GLY A 198 14.47 -4.46 31.34
C GLY A 198 13.07 -4.46 30.71
N PHE A 199 12.13 -5.17 31.39
CA PHE A 199 10.72 -5.25 30.98
C PHE A 199 10.00 -3.93 31.21
N GLY A 200 8.97 -3.63 30.42
CA GLY A 200 8.10 -2.48 30.59
C GLY A 200 7.93 -1.65 29.31
N ALA A 201 7.21 -0.54 29.40
CA ALA A 201 6.83 0.29 28.24
C ALA A 201 8.01 0.93 27.50
N MET A 202 9.11 1.26 28.19
CA MET A 202 10.24 2.01 27.63
C MET A 202 10.91 1.30 26.44
N PRO A 203 11.25 -0.02 26.50
CA PRO A 203 11.76 -0.75 25.35
C PRO A 203 10.83 -0.68 24.14
N GLY A 204 9.51 -0.77 24.34
CA GLY A 204 8.51 -0.67 23.31
C GLY A 204 8.48 0.69 22.61
N VAL A 205 8.48 1.76 23.39
CA VAL A 205 8.53 3.14 22.88
C VAL A 205 9.79 3.36 22.02
N ILE A 206 10.96 2.93 22.51
CA ILE A 206 12.23 3.11 21.80
C ILE A 206 12.25 2.26 20.52
N ALA A 207 11.84 0.99 20.58
CA ALA A 207 11.81 0.10 19.43
C ALA A 207 10.89 0.63 18.32
N LEU A 208 9.64 1.00 18.69
CA LEU A 208 8.72 1.64 17.77
C LEU A 208 9.27 2.94 17.22
N GLY A 209 9.84 3.79 18.07
CA GLY A 209 10.38 5.09 17.67
C GLY A 209 11.43 4.97 16.59
N PHE A 210 12.43 4.14 16.78
CA PHE A 210 13.52 3.97 15.79
C PHE A 210 13.07 3.26 14.53
N HIS A 211 12.31 2.17 14.66
CA HIS A 211 11.82 1.46 13.48
C HIS A 211 10.91 2.36 12.61
N THR A 212 9.96 3.02 13.25
CA THR A 212 9.00 3.92 12.61
C THR A 212 9.66 5.17 12.02
N MET A 213 10.71 5.71 12.69
CA MET A 213 11.53 6.79 12.15
C MET A 213 12.02 6.48 10.73
N GLY A 214 12.48 5.25 10.48
CA GLY A 214 12.92 4.83 9.16
C GLY A 214 11.81 4.91 8.09
N PHE A 215 10.57 4.59 8.44
CA PHE A 215 9.43 4.70 7.53
C PHE A 215 9.01 6.15 7.31
N LEU A 216 8.83 6.91 8.39
CA LEU A 216 8.43 8.32 8.31
C LEU A 216 9.46 9.16 7.58
N ALA A 217 10.76 8.97 7.85
CA ALA A 217 11.82 9.67 7.14
C ALA A 217 11.76 9.44 5.62
N LYS A 218 11.46 8.21 5.19
CA LYS A 218 11.26 7.90 3.77
C LYS A 218 10.01 8.60 3.21
N PHE A 219 8.86 8.48 3.89
CA PHE A 219 7.61 9.09 3.42
C PHE A 219 7.73 10.62 3.31
N TYR A 220 8.36 11.24 4.28
CA TYR A 220 8.59 12.69 4.27
C TYR A 220 9.57 13.09 3.16
N ALA A 221 10.67 12.35 2.97
CA ALA A 221 11.61 12.61 1.89
C ALA A 221 10.94 12.49 0.51
N GLU A 222 10.14 11.45 0.28
CA GLU A 222 9.36 11.28 -0.94
C GLU A 222 8.35 12.40 -1.14
N SER A 223 7.64 12.82 -0.08
CA SER A 223 6.73 13.97 -0.15
C SER A 223 7.46 15.27 -0.51
N ILE A 224 8.66 15.49 0.03
CA ILE A 224 9.52 16.65 -0.28
C ILE A 224 10.03 16.59 -1.72
N GLU A 225 10.37 15.43 -2.24
CA GLU A 225 10.86 15.25 -3.61
C GLU A 225 9.76 15.49 -4.67
N HIS A 226 8.48 15.32 -4.30
CA HIS A 226 7.32 15.45 -5.20
C HIS A 226 6.61 16.81 -5.12
N VAL A 227 7.18 17.80 -4.44
CA VAL A 227 6.57 19.15 -4.38
C VAL A 227 6.59 19.84 -5.76
N ASN A 228 5.58 20.69 -6.00
CA ASN A 228 5.53 21.49 -7.20
C ASN A 228 6.68 22.54 -7.21
N GLU A 229 7.45 22.55 -8.28
CA GLU A 229 8.59 23.45 -8.43
C GLU A 229 8.20 24.92 -8.65
N GLY A 230 7.00 25.21 -9.15
CA GLY A 230 6.55 26.56 -9.45
C GLY A 230 6.70 27.55 -8.28
N PRO A 231 6.12 27.26 -7.09
CA PRO A 231 6.31 28.11 -5.91
C PRO A 231 7.77 28.22 -5.44
N ILE A 232 8.58 27.16 -5.62
CA ILE A 232 10.01 27.18 -5.29
C ILE A 232 10.75 28.17 -6.18
N GLN A 233 10.59 28.05 -7.49
CA GLN A 233 11.22 28.92 -8.48
C GLN A 233 10.79 30.39 -8.32
N ALA A 234 9.52 30.63 -7.98
CA ALA A 234 9.02 31.99 -7.71
C ALA A 234 9.74 32.65 -6.52
N LEU A 235 9.91 31.92 -5.40
CA LEU A 235 10.61 32.42 -4.23
C LEU A 235 12.11 32.61 -4.49
N GLU A 236 12.75 31.68 -5.18
CA GLU A 236 14.16 31.79 -5.56
C GLU A 236 14.40 33.01 -6.47
N SER A 237 13.51 33.30 -7.42
CA SER A 237 13.58 34.47 -8.29
C SER A 237 13.46 35.81 -7.52
N MET A 238 12.79 35.78 -6.36
CA MET A 238 12.71 36.93 -5.44
C MET A 238 13.92 37.04 -4.50
N GLY A 239 14.91 36.13 -4.59
CA GLY A 239 16.11 36.13 -3.76
C GLY A 239 15.90 35.51 -2.38
N ALA A 240 14.89 34.66 -2.21
CA ALA A 240 14.65 33.97 -0.95
C ALA A 240 15.79 33.00 -0.63
N SER A 241 16.16 32.91 0.66
CA SER A 241 17.12 31.94 1.14
C SER A 241 16.54 30.54 1.12
N LYS A 242 17.38 29.47 1.11
CA LYS A 242 16.96 28.08 1.12
C LYS A 242 15.96 27.77 2.25
N TRP A 243 16.16 28.31 3.45
CA TRP A 243 15.26 28.12 4.58
C TRP A 243 13.89 28.78 4.37
N GLN A 244 13.85 29.93 3.72
CA GLN A 244 12.60 30.60 3.34
C GLN A 244 11.86 29.81 2.28
N VAL A 245 12.55 29.26 1.29
CA VAL A 245 11.96 28.37 0.28
C VAL A 245 11.36 27.13 0.96
N VAL A 246 12.09 26.47 1.87
CA VAL A 246 11.56 25.32 2.62
C VAL A 246 10.33 25.73 3.41
N ALA A 247 10.39 26.81 4.19
CA ALA A 247 9.29 27.21 5.08
C ALA A 247 8.03 27.65 4.33
N PHE A 248 8.16 28.38 3.22
CA PHE A 248 7.03 29.01 2.54
C PHE A 248 6.59 28.31 1.23
N ALA A 249 7.45 27.51 0.60
CA ALA A 249 7.06 26.74 -0.58
C ALA A 249 6.92 25.24 -0.31
N VAL A 250 7.87 24.60 0.38
CA VAL A 250 7.88 23.14 0.57
C VAL A 250 6.92 22.73 1.69
N VAL A 251 7.08 23.28 2.88
CA VAL A 251 6.29 22.87 4.08
C VAL A 251 4.79 22.97 3.84
N PRO A 252 4.21 24.06 3.30
CA PRO A 252 2.76 24.12 3.09
C PRO A 252 2.23 23.03 2.13
N GLN A 253 3.03 22.63 1.15
CA GLN A 253 2.64 21.61 0.19
C GLN A 253 2.66 20.21 0.81
N ILE A 254 3.57 19.92 1.74
CA ILE A 254 3.73 18.57 2.33
C ILE A 254 2.86 18.37 3.57
N ILE A 255 2.29 19.41 4.20
CA ILE A 255 1.47 19.30 5.42
C ILE A 255 0.33 18.26 5.27
N PRO A 256 -0.46 18.23 4.21
CA PRO A 256 -1.54 17.23 4.08
C PRO A 256 -0.99 15.80 4.06
N SER A 257 0.08 15.54 3.31
CA SER A 257 0.75 14.24 3.26
C SER A 257 1.40 13.89 4.61
N PHE A 258 1.99 14.87 5.28
CA PHE A 258 2.58 14.72 6.61
C PHE A 258 1.52 14.26 7.64
N ILE A 259 0.36 14.91 7.69
CA ILE A 259 -0.73 14.55 8.59
C ILE A 259 -1.23 13.15 8.27
N GLY A 260 -1.52 12.85 7.00
CA GLY A 260 -2.01 11.54 6.58
C GLY A 260 -1.03 10.40 6.91
N ASN A 261 0.26 10.61 6.64
CA ASN A 261 1.29 9.63 6.97
C ASN A 261 1.41 9.39 8.47
N ASN A 262 1.29 10.45 9.31
CA ASN A 262 1.38 10.31 10.76
C ASN A 262 0.18 9.56 11.34
N LEU A 263 -1.03 9.84 10.87
CA LEU A 263 -2.24 9.12 11.29
C LEU A 263 -2.17 7.64 10.89
N TYR A 264 -1.78 7.35 9.66
CA TYR A 264 -1.57 5.99 9.19
C TYR A 264 -0.54 5.22 10.02
N ILE A 265 0.58 5.87 10.33
CA ILE A 265 1.63 5.26 11.15
C ILE A 265 1.19 5.07 12.59
N LEU A 266 0.45 6.01 13.17
CA LEU A 266 -0.07 5.87 14.54
C LEU A 266 -1.00 4.65 14.64
N ASP A 267 -1.94 4.50 13.71
CA ASP A 267 -2.82 3.35 13.63
C ASP A 267 -2.04 2.02 13.50
N ARG A 268 -1.04 1.98 12.61
CA ARG A 268 -0.13 0.85 12.48
C ARG A 268 0.62 0.56 13.80
N ASN A 269 1.14 1.59 14.45
CA ASN A 269 1.94 1.45 15.66
C ASN A 269 1.13 0.94 16.86
N ILE A 270 -0.17 1.20 16.95
CA ILE A 270 -1.04 0.62 17.98
C ILE A 270 -1.10 -0.91 17.84
N ARG A 271 -1.24 -1.41 16.60
CA ARG A 271 -1.18 -2.85 16.33
C ARG A 271 0.20 -3.44 16.65
N MET A 272 1.28 -2.73 16.30
CA MET A 272 2.65 -3.18 16.56
C MET A 272 2.98 -3.16 18.06
N ALA A 273 2.52 -2.15 18.82
CA ALA A 273 2.69 -2.10 20.28
C ALA A 273 2.11 -3.33 20.97
N THR A 274 0.96 -3.82 20.49
CA THR A 274 0.38 -5.08 20.99
C THR A 274 1.34 -6.27 20.77
N MET A 275 1.96 -6.36 19.60
CA MET A 275 2.94 -7.42 19.29
C MET A 275 4.22 -7.28 20.13
N LEU A 276 4.70 -6.04 20.34
CA LEU A 276 5.89 -5.78 21.14
C LEU A 276 5.66 -6.15 22.62
N GLY A 277 4.43 -6.03 23.12
CA GLY A 277 4.05 -6.50 24.44
C GLY A 277 4.36 -7.99 24.67
N ILE A 278 4.19 -8.84 23.63
CA ILE A 278 4.58 -10.26 23.67
C ILE A 278 6.09 -10.42 23.91
N ALA A 279 6.92 -9.51 23.40
CA ALA A 279 8.37 -9.49 23.68
C ALA A 279 8.74 -8.99 25.09
N GLY A 280 7.76 -8.53 25.88
CA GLY A 280 7.99 -8.00 27.22
C GLY A 280 8.02 -6.45 27.31
N ALA A 281 7.56 -5.77 26.24
CA ALA A 281 7.48 -4.31 26.20
C ALA A 281 6.23 -3.72 26.89
N GLY A 282 5.57 -4.47 27.77
CA GLY A 282 4.40 -4.01 28.52
C GLY A 282 3.09 -4.07 27.73
N GLY A 283 2.05 -3.45 28.29
CA GLY A 283 0.74 -3.34 27.66
C GLY A 283 -0.05 -4.65 27.56
N ILE A 284 -1.11 -4.62 26.75
CA ILE A 284 -2.05 -5.75 26.62
C ILE A 284 -1.41 -6.99 25.97
N GLY A 285 -0.37 -6.82 25.17
CA GLY A 285 0.35 -7.94 24.56
C GLY A 285 1.08 -8.80 25.58
N TYR A 286 1.59 -8.20 26.66
CA TYR A 286 2.19 -8.94 27.77
C TYR A 286 1.15 -9.75 28.54
N GLU A 287 -0.04 -9.18 28.80
CA GLU A 287 -1.17 -9.88 29.40
C GLU A 287 -1.62 -11.05 28.51
N LEU A 288 -1.69 -10.87 27.21
CA LEU A 288 -2.03 -11.91 26.25
C LEU A 288 -1.05 -13.09 26.34
N GLN A 289 0.25 -12.80 26.31
CA GLN A 289 1.28 -13.83 26.40
C GLN A 289 1.23 -14.57 27.76
N SER A 290 1.02 -13.84 28.85
CA SER A 290 0.90 -14.40 30.19
C SER A 290 -0.30 -15.37 30.28
N ALA A 291 -1.47 -14.94 29.81
CA ALA A 291 -2.67 -15.78 29.79
C ALA A 291 -2.50 -17.03 28.89
N PHE A 292 -1.82 -16.92 27.76
CA PHE A 292 -1.48 -18.08 26.92
C PHE A 292 -0.55 -19.08 27.63
N ARG A 293 0.49 -18.59 28.30
CA ARG A 293 1.44 -19.45 29.04
C ARG A 293 0.78 -20.16 30.21
N MET A 294 -0.24 -19.55 30.82
CA MET A 294 -1.01 -20.13 31.92
C MET A 294 -2.18 -20.99 31.46
N PHE A 295 -2.41 -21.14 30.13
CA PHE A 295 -3.53 -21.84 29.55
C PHE A 295 -4.91 -21.30 29.95
N GLU A 296 -5.00 -20.02 30.30
CA GLU A 296 -6.23 -19.31 30.66
C GLU A 296 -6.99 -18.87 29.39
N TYR A 297 -7.49 -19.86 28.62
CA TYR A 297 -8.12 -19.59 27.33
C TYR A 297 -9.32 -18.63 27.37
N PRO A 298 -10.22 -18.66 28.40
CA PRO A 298 -11.29 -17.67 28.51
C PRO A 298 -10.78 -16.23 28.66
N ARG A 299 -9.66 -16.03 29.38
CA ARG A 299 -9.00 -14.73 29.52
C ARG A 299 -8.34 -14.28 28.21
N VAL A 300 -7.70 -15.20 27.48
CA VAL A 300 -7.18 -14.97 26.14
C VAL A 300 -8.27 -14.44 25.22
N ALA A 301 -9.47 -15.06 25.24
CA ALA A 301 -10.61 -14.61 24.43
C ALA A 301 -11.03 -13.18 24.79
N ALA A 302 -11.13 -12.84 26.07
CA ALA A 302 -11.47 -11.49 26.51
C ALA A 302 -10.44 -10.46 26.05
N ILE A 303 -9.13 -10.77 26.17
CA ILE A 303 -8.04 -9.91 25.70
C ILE A 303 -8.13 -9.68 24.19
N ILE A 304 -8.34 -10.74 23.39
CA ILE A 304 -8.48 -10.64 21.93
C ILE A 304 -9.65 -9.72 21.55
N ILE A 305 -10.80 -9.86 22.25
CA ILE A 305 -11.97 -9.01 22.02
C ILE A 305 -11.65 -7.54 22.32
N VAL A 306 -10.96 -7.27 23.43
CA VAL A 306 -10.55 -5.90 23.81
C VAL A 306 -9.61 -5.30 22.76
N ILE A 307 -8.60 -6.04 22.32
CA ILE A 307 -7.68 -5.61 21.25
C ILE A 307 -8.46 -5.30 19.97
N PHE A 308 -9.30 -6.24 19.51
CA PHE A 308 -10.09 -6.09 18.31
C PHE A 308 -11.00 -4.85 18.36
N MET A 309 -11.74 -4.69 19.46
CA MET A 309 -12.66 -3.56 19.62
C MET A 309 -11.92 -2.22 19.63
N THR A 310 -10.76 -2.16 20.33
CA THR A 310 -9.97 -0.93 20.38
C THR A 310 -9.40 -0.56 19.00
N ILE A 311 -8.83 -1.53 18.29
CA ILE A 311 -8.30 -1.31 16.94
C ILE A 311 -9.44 -0.91 16.00
N PHE A 312 -10.59 -1.58 16.05
CA PHE A 312 -11.75 -1.26 15.23
C PHE A 312 -12.26 0.18 15.46
N ILE A 313 -12.33 0.63 16.71
CA ILE A 313 -12.73 2.01 17.06
C ILE A 313 -11.72 3.01 16.51
N ILE A 314 -10.43 2.74 16.67
CA ILE A 314 -9.36 3.65 16.20
C ILE A 314 -9.37 3.74 14.67
N ASP A 315 -9.50 2.61 13.99
CA ASP A 315 -9.57 2.54 12.53
C ASP A 315 -10.78 3.31 11.98
N MET A 316 -11.94 3.15 12.64
CA MET A 316 -13.14 3.91 12.32
C MET A 316 -12.96 5.42 12.53
N LEU A 317 -12.28 5.84 13.61
CA LEU A 317 -12.00 7.26 13.86
C LEU A 317 -10.96 7.84 12.89
N SER A 318 -10.01 7.04 12.42
CA SER A 318 -8.98 7.46 11.47
C SER A 318 -9.49 7.56 10.03
N SER A 319 -10.62 6.91 9.72
CA SER A 319 -11.20 6.91 8.36
C SER A 319 -12.08 8.14 8.06
N PHE A 320 -12.38 8.96 9.06
CA PHE A 320 -13.08 10.24 8.94
C PHE A 320 -12.11 11.43 8.88
#